data_ef17b1203e9862b96fc62dfcfe346166
#
_entry.id   ef17b1203e9862b96fc62dfcfe346166
#
_cell.length_a   1.000
_cell.length_b   1.000
_cell.length_c   1.000
_cell.angle_alpha   90.00
_cell.angle_beta   90.00
_cell.angle_gamma   90.00
#
_symmetry.space_group_name_H-M   'P 1'
#
loop_
_entity.id
_entity.type
_entity.pdbx_description
1 polymer ?
#
loop_
_entity_poly.entity_id
_entity_poly.type
_entity_poly.pdbx_seq_one_letter_code
_entity_poly.pdbx_strand_id
1 'polypeptide(L)'
;MIKNLEIKMEKMQESINKDLEELKNKHTETINTVIEIKNTLEGTNSRISEAEEWISELEDKMVEITTEEQNQVKRMKRTEDSFRDLCDNIKCIE
;
A
#
# COMPACT_ATOMS: atom_id res chain seq x y z
N MET A 1 -40.36 -16.54 -54.46
CA MET A 1 -40.42 -15.44 -53.51
C MET A 1 -40.29 -15.92 -52.07
N ILE A 2 -41.07 -16.86 -51.63
CA ILE A 2 -41.11 -17.38 -50.27
C ILE A 2 -39.77 -18.02 -49.91
N LYS A 3 -39.16 -18.79 -50.79
CA LYS A 3 -37.86 -19.44 -50.58
C LYS A 3 -36.71 -18.44 -50.39
N ASN A 4 -36.73 -17.32 -51.10
CA ASN A 4 -35.70 -16.28 -50.97
C ASN A 4 -35.80 -15.58 -49.64
N LEU A 5 -37.00 -15.37 -49.13
CA LEU A 5 -37.23 -14.80 -47.81
C LEU A 5 -36.79 -15.76 -46.72
N GLU A 6 -37.07 -17.04 -46.87
CA GLU A 6 -36.63 -18.07 -45.92
C GLU A 6 -35.09 -18.15 -45.83
N ILE A 7 -34.42 -18.12 -46.99
CA ILE A 7 -32.95 -18.14 -47.04
C ILE A 7 -32.36 -16.89 -46.39
N LYS A 8 -32.96 -15.73 -46.64
CA LYS A 8 -32.53 -14.48 -46.02
C LYS A 8 -32.70 -14.52 -44.51
N MET A 9 -33.81 -15.05 -44.03
CA MET A 9 -34.09 -15.21 -42.59
C MET A 9 -33.10 -16.16 -41.94
N GLU A 10 -32.77 -17.28 -42.58
CA GLU A 10 -31.81 -18.25 -42.09
C GLU A 10 -30.42 -17.61 -41.99
N LYS A 11 -30.00 -16.85 -43.00
CA LYS A 11 -28.71 -16.15 -43.02
C LYS A 11 -28.63 -15.10 -41.91
N MET A 12 -29.71 -14.36 -41.70
CA MET A 12 -29.79 -13.37 -40.63
C MET A 12 -29.71 -14.04 -39.27
N GLN A 13 -30.38 -15.16 -39.09
CA GLN A 13 -30.37 -15.91 -37.86
C GLN A 13 -28.97 -16.46 -37.55
N GLU A 14 -28.27 -17.00 -38.54
CA GLU A 14 -26.89 -17.45 -38.40
C GLU A 14 -25.96 -16.31 -38.00
N SER A 15 -26.15 -15.16 -38.67
CA SER A 15 -25.35 -13.96 -38.35
C SER A 15 -25.58 -13.48 -36.90
N ILE A 16 -26.85 -13.47 -36.48
CA ILE A 16 -27.21 -13.09 -35.09
C ILE A 16 -26.64 -14.09 -34.10
N ASN A 17 -26.74 -15.37 -34.36
CA ASN A 17 -26.21 -16.41 -33.50
C ASN A 17 -24.69 -16.29 -33.36
N LYS A 18 -24.00 -16.00 -34.47
CA LYS A 18 -22.56 -15.79 -34.48
C LYS A 18 -22.17 -14.57 -33.64
N ASP A 19 -22.87 -13.45 -33.81
CA ASP A 19 -22.65 -12.22 -33.08
C ASP A 19 -22.90 -12.41 -31.58
N LEU A 20 -23.96 -13.16 -31.24
CA LEU A 20 -24.28 -13.48 -29.86
C LEU A 20 -23.18 -14.32 -29.20
N GLU A 21 -22.63 -15.27 -29.95
CA GLU A 21 -21.54 -16.11 -29.43
C GLU A 21 -20.28 -15.31 -29.22
N GLU A 22 -19.91 -14.42 -30.15
CA GLU A 22 -18.78 -13.51 -30.00
C GLU A 22 -18.98 -12.57 -28.81
N LEU A 23 -20.17 -12.03 -28.66
CA LEU A 23 -20.52 -11.15 -27.54
C LEU A 23 -20.40 -11.90 -26.21
N LYS A 24 -20.88 -13.12 -26.14
CA LYS A 24 -20.78 -13.97 -24.96
C LYS A 24 -19.35 -14.26 -24.59
N ASN A 25 -18.49 -14.55 -25.57
CA ASN A 25 -17.07 -14.79 -25.35
C ASN A 25 -16.37 -13.54 -24.84
N LYS A 26 -16.64 -12.38 -25.42
CA LYS A 26 -16.08 -11.10 -24.96
C LYS A 26 -16.55 -10.76 -23.56
N HIS A 27 -17.80 -11.04 -23.26
CA HIS A 27 -18.37 -10.83 -21.93
C HIS A 27 -17.64 -11.67 -20.87
N THR A 28 -17.41 -12.95 -21.21
CA THR A 28 -16.66 -13.86 -20.32
C THR A 28 -15.24 -13.37 -20.10
N GLU A 29 -14.55 -12.91 -21.14
CA GLU A 29 -13.21 -12.33 -21.03
C GLU A 29 -13.21 -11.10 -20.13
N THR A 30 -14.20 -10.24 -20.30
CA THR A 30 -14.35 -9.02 -19.48
C THR A 30 -14.55 -9.37 -18.01
N ILE A 31 -15.41 -10.34 -17.72
CA ILE A 31 -15.64 -10.81 -16.35
C ILE A 31 -14.33 -11.35 -15.75
N ASN A 32 -13.59 -12.16 -16.49
CA ASN A 32 -12.33 -12.72 -16.04
C ASN A 32 -11.31 -11.61 -15.75
N THR A 33 -11.24 -10.60 -16.61
CA THR A 33 -10.37 -9.44 -16.41
C THR A 33 -10.75 -8.66 -15.15
N VAL A 34 -12.04 -8.45 -14.93
CA VAL A 34 -12.52 -7.77 -13.72
C VAL A 34 -12.16 -8.55 -12.46
N ILE A 35 -12.27 -9.87 -12.49
CA ILE A 35 -11.89 -10.73 -11.37
C ILE A 35 -10.39 -10.61 -11.08
N GLU A 36 -9.55 -10.61 -12.11
CA GLU A 36 -8.11 -10.42 -11.98
C GLU A 36 -7.76 -9.06 -11.36
N ILE A 37 -8.42 -8.01 -11.83
CA ILE A 37 -8.24 -6.66 -11.30
C ILE A 37 -8.62 -6.63 -9.82
N LYS A 38 -9.75 -7.22 -9.47
CA LYS A 38 -10.21 -7.31 -8.08
C LYS A 38 -9.18 -8.01 -7.20
N ASN A 39 -8.67 -9.15 -7.65
CA ASN A 39 -7.66 -9.91 -6.91
C ASN A 39 -6.37 -9.11 -6.74
N THR A 40 -5.95 -8.39 -7.78
CA THR A 40 -4.77 -7.53 -7.74
C THR A 40 -4.96 -6.39 -6.75
N LEU A 41 -6.14 -5.78 -6.73
CA LEU A 41 -6.48 -4.70 -5.79
C LEU A 41 -6.47 -5.20 -4.35
N GLU A 42 -7.01 -6.38 -4.09
CA GLU A 42 -6.99 -7.00 -2.76
C GLU A 42 -5.55 -7.24 -2.29
N GLY A 43 -4.71 -7.77 -3.18
CA GLY A 43 -3.28 -7.96 -2.90
C GLY A 43 -2.56 -6.65 -2.61
N THR A 44 -2.85 -5.61 -3.38
CA THR A 44 -2.26 -4.28 -3.20
C THR A 44 -2.71 -3.67 -1.88
N ASN A 45 -4.00 -3.79 -1.53
CA ASN A 45 -4.52 -3.29 -0.26
C ASN A 45 -3.86 -4.00 0.93
N SER A 46 -3.63 -5.31 0.83
CA SER A 46 -2.90 -6.05 1.87
C SER A 46 -1.49 -5.53 2.06
N ARG A 47 -0.79 -5.24 0.97
CA ARG A 47 0.56 -4.67 1.00
C ARG A 47 0.58 -3.28 1.63
N ILE A 48 -0.41 -2.46 1.30
CA ILE A 48 -0.55 -1.12 1.88
C ILE A 48 -0.75 -1.22 3.39
N SER A 49 -1.60 -2.13 3.84
CA SER A 49 -1.85 -2.35 5.26
C SER A 49 -0.58 -2.80 5.99
N GLU A 50 0.20 -3.71 5.41
CA GLU A 50 1.48 -4.14 5.97
C GLU A 50 2.48 -2.98 6.04
N ALA A 51 2.55 -2.17 4.98
CA ALA A 51 3.43 -1.01 4.94
C ALA A 51 3.02 0.02 6.00
N GLU A 52 1.73 0.23 6.23
CA GLU A 52 1.23 1.11 7.28
C GLU A 52 1.65 0.62 8.67
N GLU A 53 1.57 -0.68 8.91
CA GLU A 53 2.04 -1.29 10.16
C GLU A 53 3.54 -1.05 10.36
N TRP A 54 4.34 -1.26 9.32
CA TRP A 54 5.79 -1.03 9.38
C TRP A 54 6.11 0.44 9.65
N ILE A 55 5.38 1.36 9.01
CA ILE A 55 5.55 2.80 9.23
C ILE A 55 5.25 3.14 10.69
N SER A 56 4.17 2.59 11.25
CA SER A 56 3.82 2.80 12.65
C SER A 56 4.91 2.28 13.59
N GLU A 57 5.45 1.09 13.32
CA GLU A 57 6.55 0.53 14.10
C GLU A 57 7.81 1.39 14.03
N LEU A 58 8.13 1.89 12.84
CA LEU A 58 9.28 2.78 12.65
C LEU A 58 9.09 4.12 13.38
N GLU A 59 7.89 4.67 13.35
CA GLU A 59 7.56 5.89 14.09
C GLU A 59 7.74 5.70 15.58
N ASP A 60 7.28 4.58 16.12
CA ASP A 60 7.45 4.23 17.53
C ASP A 60 8.93 4.11 17.89
N LYS A 61 9.73 3.46 17.05
CA LYS A 61 11.17 3.34 17.25
C LYS A 61 11.88 4.70 17.20
N MET A 62 11.44 5.57 16.29
CA MET A 62 11.99 6.93 16.20
C MET A 62 11.71 7.73 17.47
N VAL A 63 10.52 7.60 18.03
CA VAL A 63 10.15 8.23 19.29
C VAL A 63 11.06 7.71 20.43
N GLU A 64 11.26 6.40 20.49
CA GLU A 64 12.15 5.79 21.49
C GLU A 64 13.59 6.31 21.38
N ILE A 65 14.12 6.34 20.15
CA ILE A 65 15.49 6.83 19.89
C ILE A 65 15.62 8.30 20.27
N THR A 66 14.65 9.12 19.90
CA THR A 66 14.63 10.55 20.21
C THR A 66 14.60 10.78 21.72
N THR A 67 13.78 10.02 22.43
CA THR A 67 13.66 10.09 23.88
C THR A 67 14.99 9.69 24.55
N GLU A 68 15.61 8.63 24.06
CA GLU A 68 16.89 8.15 24.58
C GLU A 68 18.00 9.16 24.34
N GLU A 69 18.06 9.77 23.15
CA GLU A 69 19.01 10.83 22.83
C GLU A 69 18.83 12.02 23.76
N GLN A 70 17.61 12.45 24.02
CA GLN A 70 17.32 13.54 24.95
C GLN A 70 17.78 13.20 26.36
N ASN A 71 17.59 11.97 26.81
CA ASN A 71 18.04 11.51 28.10
C ASN A 71 19.57 11.51 28.20
N GLN A 72 20.25 11.08 27.13
CA GLN A 72 21.70 11.10 27.06
C GLN A 72 22.25 12.53 27.14
N VAL A 73 21.66 13.46 26.42
CA VAL A 73 22.00 14.86 26.41
C VAL A 73 21.85 15.45 27.83
N LYS A 74 20.76 15.12 28.51
CA LYS A 74 20.52 15.56 29.89
C LYS A 74 21.59 15.02 30.85
N ARG A 75 21.99 13.76 30.70
CA ARG A 75 23.05 13.14 31.52
C ARG A 75 24.40 13.80 31.29
N MET A 76 24.72 14.05 30.03
CA MET A 76 25.95 14.74 29.66
C MET A 76 26.01 16.13 30.28
N LYS A 77 24.92 16.86 30.23
CA LYS A 77 24.81 18.19 30.80
C LYS A 77 24.98 18.17 32.31
N ARG A 78 24.38 17.20 33.01
CA ARG A 78 24.55 17.02 34.45
C ARG A 78 26.01 16.72 34.81
N THR A 79 26.65 15.87 34.03
CA THR A 79 28.05 15.53 34.21
C THR A 79 28.96 16.77 34.02
N GLU A 80 28.66 17.56 32.97
CA GLU A 80 29.37 18.84 32.74
C GLU A 80 29.20 19.79 33.90
N ASP A 81 28.01 19.96 34.40
CA ASP A 81 27.69 20.84 35.50
C ASP A 81 28.41 20.38 36.78
N SER A 82 28.40 19.08 37.06
CA SER A 82 29.12 18.51 38.20
C SER A 82 30.62 18.71 38.10
N PHE A 83 31.16 18.52 36.91
CA PHE A 83 32.58 18.74 36.64
C PHE A 83 32.98 20.20 36.82
N ARG A 84 32.13 21.10 36.35
CA ARG A 84 32.33 22.55 36.50
C ARG A 84 32.32 22.97 37.96
N ASP A 85 31.38 22.42 38.75
CA ASP A 85 31.32 22.68 40.19
C ASP A 85 32.56 22.19 40.91
N LEU A 86 33.08 21.02 40.53
CA LEU A 86 34.33 20.50 41.08
C LEU A 86 35.51 21.40 40.75
N CYS A 87 35.59 21.88 39.52
CA CYS A 87 36.65 22.81 39.09
C CYS A 87 36.58 24.12 39.87
N ASP A 88 35.39 24.66 40.10
CA ASP A 88 35.20 25.89 40.88
C ASP A 88 35.58 25.68 42.33
N ASN A 89 35.25 24.53 42.91
CA ASN A 89 35.66 24.21 44.30
C ASN A 89 37.19 24.12 44.45
N ILE A 90 37.83 23.50 43.46
CA ILE A 90 39.31 23.41 43.47
C ILE A 90 39.94 24.79 43.35
N LYS A 91 39.40 25.66 42.53
CA LYS A 91 39.89 27.06 42.41
C LYS A 91 39.68 27.85 43.68
N CYS A 92 38.60 27.61 44.40
CA CYS A 92 38.32 28.26 45.67
C CYS A 92 39.30 27.85 46.79
N ILE A 93 39.86 26.65 46.68
CA ILE A 93 40.82 26.14 47.67
C ILE A 93 42.21 26.69 47.41
N GLU A 94 42.52 27.02 46.17
CA GLU A 94 43.83 27.67 45.84
C GLU A 94 43.77 29.14 46.17
#